data_304d4f6ecb18943e408f88b712d50557
#
_entry.id   304d4f6ecb18943e408f88b712d50557
#
_cell.length_a   1.000
_cell.length_b   1.000
_cell.length_c   1.000
_cell.angle_alpha   90.00
_cell.angle_beta   90.00
_cell.angle_gamma   90.00
#
_symmetry.space_group_name_H-M   'P 1'
#
loop_
_entity.id
_entity.type
_entity.pdbx_description
1 polymer ?
#
loop_
_entity_poly.entity_id
_entity_poly.type
_entity_poly.pdbx_seq_one_letter_code
_entity_poly.pdbx_strand_id
1 'polypeptide(L)'
;CLVGSEMCIRDRIEGIAHRIKDGFRMIDSIDKFPRMTDHVMPENVRIADTSRVRLGAYLGAGTTVMHEGFINFNAGTEGPNMIEGRISSGVFVGKDSDLGGGSSTMGTLSGGNEEKISIGQRCLLGANAGIGISLGDDCIVEAGLYITSGMKITLVEEEKIVKAIELSGKNNILYFRDSMTGKVCAKSNKKNFKLNKTLHDNN
;
A
#
# COMPACT_ATOMS: atom_id res chain seq x y z
N CYS A 1 2.64 26.81 4.76
CA CYS A 1 4.04 27.08 4.94
C CYS A 1 4.55 27.95 3.78
N LEU A 2 4.78 29.24 4.05
CA LEU A 2 5.19 30.22 3.02
C LEU A 2 6.58 29.95 2.40
N VAL A 3 7.42 29.20 3.09
CA VAL A 3 8.76 28.83 2.63
C VAL A 3 8.71 27.96 1.36
N GLY A 4 7.68 27.12 1.22
CA GLY A 4 7.52 26.29 0.02
C GLY A 4 7.12 27.08 -1.21
N SER A 5 6.35 28.17 -1.08
CA SER A 5 5.90 28.96 -2.21
C SER A 5 7.02 29.87 -2.74
N GLU A 6 7.84 30.42 -1.87
CA GLU A 6 8.98 31.26 -2.30
C GLU A 6 10.07 30.43 -3.00
N MET A 7 10.35 29.21 -2.50
CA MET A 7 11.28 28.31 -3.15
C MET A 7 10.80 27.89 -4.54
N CYS A 8 9.52 27.57 -4.70
CA CYS A 8 8.93 27.26 -6.02
C CYS A 8 9.00 28.41 -7.01
N ILE A 9 8.85 29.68 -6.56
CA ILE A 9 8.94 30.86 -7.43
C ILE A 9 10.39 31.09 -7.84
N ARG A 10 11.31 30.99 -6.91
CA ARG A 10 12.76 31.14 -7.16
C ARG A 10 13.27 30.08 -8.12
N ASP A 11 12.91 28.83 -7.91
CA ASP A 11 13.29 27.72 -8.79
C ASP A 11 12.73 27.88 -10.21
N ARG A 12 11.53 28.45 -10.38
CA ARG A 12 10.98 28.79 -11.70
C ARG A 12 11.81 29.85 -12.42
N ILE A 13 12.19 30.91 -11.76
CA ILE A 13 12.99 32.00 -12.37
C ILE A 13 14.38 31.48 -12.71
N GLU A 14 15.03 30.77 -11.82
CA GLU A 14 16.32 30.14 -12.07
C GLU A 14 16.22 29.08 -13.18
N GLY A 15 15.16 28.28 -13.21
CA GLY A 15 14.88 27.31 -14.27
C GLY A 15 14.68 27.97 -15.63
N ILE A 16 14.01 29.13 -15.70
CA ILE A 16 13.85 29.92 -16.93
C ILE A 16 15.20 30.49 -17.37
N ALA A 17 15.96 31.07 -16.44
CA ALA A 17 17.29 31.61 -16.72
C ALA A 17 18.26 30.53 -17.26
N HIS A 18 18.22 29.34 -16.68
CA HIS A 18 18.97 28.19 -17.16
C HIS A 18 18.53 27.72 -18.55
N ARG A 19 17.22 27.70 -18.84
CA ARG A 19 16.71 27.34 -20.18
C ARG A 19 17.19 28.31 -21.25
N ILE A 20 17.26 29.59 -20.92
CA ILE A 20 17.76 30.63 -21.84
C ILE A 20 19.26 30.46 -22.07
N LYS A 21 20.00 30.12 -21.01
CA LYS A 21 21.48 30.04 -21.06
C LYS A 21 21.98 28.68 -21.58
N ASP A 22 21.39 27.59 -21.12
CA ASP A 22 21.91 26.24 -21.29
C ASP A 22 21.03 25.34 -22.17
N GLY A 23 19.96 25.89 -22.77
CA GLY A 23 19.02 25.17 -23.59
C GLY A 23 17.88 24.50 -22.83
N PHE A 24 17.17 23.60 -23.49
CA PHE A 24 15.99 22.94 -22.92
C PHE A 24 16.37 21.94 -21.82
N ARG A 25 15.82 22.13 -20.62
CA ARG A 25 15.92 21.18 -19.51
C ARG A 25 14.56 20.56 -19.25
N MET A 26 14.51 19.24 -19.16
CA MET A 26 13.35 18.51 -18.74
C MET A 26 13.38 18.33 -17.21
N ILE A 27 12.31 18.69 -16.52
CA ILE A 27 12.15 18.49 -15.08
C ILE A 27 11.09 17.43 -14.90
N ASP A 28 11.49 16.23 -14.50
CA ASP A 28 10.60 15.10 -14.33
C ASP A 28 9.84 15.14 -12.99
N SER A 29 10.44 15.71 -11.96
CA SER A 29 9.84 15.75 -10.63
C SER A 29 10.44 16.86 -9.77
N ILE A 30 9.64 17.38 -8.83
CA ILE A 30 10.05 18.27 -7.77
C ILE A 30 9.60 17.63 -6.45
N ASP A 31 10.12 16.45 -6.14
CA ASP A 31 9.84 15.74 -4.90
C ASP A 31 11.12 15.63 -4.06
N LYS A 32 10.95 15.70 -2.75
CA LYS A 32 12.01 15.44 -1.77
C LYS A 32 12.58 14.02 -1.90
N PHE A 33 11.74 13.06 -2.28
CA PHE A 33 12.12 11.67 -2.54
C PHE A 33 12.02 11.42 -4.04
N PRO A 34 13.14 11.32 -4.77
CA PRO A 34 13.12 11.00 -6.19
C PRO A 34 12.61 9.59 -6.44
N ARG A 35 12.38 9.26 -7.70
CA ARG A 35 12.04 7.89 -8.11
C ARG A 35 13.16 6.93 -7.73
N MET A 36 12.80 5.74 -7.24
CA MET A 36 13.79 4.70 -6.95
C MET A 36 14.70 4.43 -8.17
N THR A 37 14.10 4.33 -9.35
CA THR A 37 14.79 3.97 -10.59
C THR A 37 15.80 4.99 -11.09
N ASP A 38 15.82 6.20 -10.55
CA ASP A 38 16.86 7.19 -10.85
C ASP A 38 18.21 6.82 -10.18
N HIS A 39 18.19 5.94 -9.17
CA HIS A 39 19.35 5.58 -8.37
C HIS A 39 19.56 4.07 -8.21
N VAL A 40 18.49 3.30 -8.21
CA VAL A 40 18.50 1.86 -7.93
C VAL A 40 17.62 1.14 -8.96
N MET A 41 18.16 0.10 -9.57
CA MET A 41 17.39 -0.82 -10.42
C MET A 41 17.27 -2.16 -9.68
N PRO A 42 16.12 -2.44 -9.04
CA PRO A 42 15.93 -3.69 -8.33
C PRO A 42 15.81 -4.85 -9.33
N GLU A 43 16.35 -6.01 -8.97
CA GLU A 43 16.31 -7.20 -9.80
C GLU A 43 14.98 -7.96 -9.66
N ASN A 44 14.53 -8.58 -10.75
CA ASN A 44 13.33 -9.43 -10.78
C ASN A 44 12.07 -8.74 -10.27
N VAL A 45 11.89 -7.45 -10.58
CA VAL A 45 10.67 -6.70 -10.27
C VAL A 45 10.12 -6.03 -11.52
N ARG A 46 8.83 -5.73 -11.50
CA ARG A 46 8.15 -4.94 -12.54
C ARG A 46 7.61 -3.67 -11.92
N ILE A 47 7.90 -2.53 -12.55
CA ILE A 47 7.37 -1.22 -12.16
C ILE A 47 6.77 -0.60 -13.41
N ALA A 48 5.45 -0.54 -13.48
CA ALA A 48 4.73 -0.04 -14.66
C ALA A 48 4.88 1.48 -14.84
N ASP A 49 4.93 2.23 -13.73
CA ASP A 49 5.22 3.67 -13.70
C ASP A 49 6.26 3.96 -12.62
N THR A 50 7.44 4.39 -13.04
CA THR A 50 8.58 4.62 -12.13
C THR A 50 8.34 5.75 -11.13
N SER A 51 7.44 6.69 -11.41
CA SER A 51 7.06 7.76 -10.49
C SER A 51 6.31 7.26 -9.26
N ARG A 52 5.83 6.02 -9.30
CA ARG A 52 5.04 5.40 -8.23
C ARG A 52 5.86 4.74 -7.14
N VAL A 53 7.17 4.63 -7.30
CA VAL A 53 8.06 4.04 -6.28
C VAL A 53 9.10 5.06 -5.88
N ARG A 54 9.04 5.50 -4.63
CA ARG A 54 9.98 6.46 -4.07
C ARG A 54 11.29 5.82 -3.69
N LEU A 55 12.40 6.55 -3.84
CA LEU A 55 13.70 6.15 -3.30
C LEU A 55 13.60 5.89 -1.79
N GLY A 56 14.22 4.81 -1.33
CA GLY A 56 14.12 4.31 0.05
C GLY A 56 12.99 3.31 0.27
N ALA A 57 12.22 2.94 -0.77
CA ALA A 57 11.38 1.76 -0.75
C ALA A 57 12.21 0.48 -0.96
N TYR A 58 11.71 -0.66 -0.47
CA TYR A 58 12.28 -1.99 -0.71
C TYR A 58 11.31 -2.84 -1.52
N LEU A 59 11.78 -3.40 -2.61
CA LEU A 59 11.02 -4.30 -3.46
C LEU A 59 11.71 -5.68 -3.49
N GLY A 60 11.07 -6.67 -2.87
CA GLY A 60 11.52 -8.06 -2.98
C GLY A 60 11.28 -8.64 -4.38
N ALA A 61 12.07 -9.63 -4.74
CA ALA A 61 11.99 -10.30 -6.05
C ALA A 61 10.57 -10.84 -6.32
N GLY A 62 10.12 -10.70 -7.56
CA GLY A 62 8.76 -11.08 -7.98
C GLY A 62 7.69 -10.01 -7.70
N THR A 63 8.04 -8.87 -7.11
CA THR A 63 7.08 -7.78 -6.90
C THR A 63 6.73 -7.10 -8.22
N THR A 64 5.43 -6.95 -8.47
CA THR A 64 4.88 -6.15 -9.57
C THR A 64 4.16 -4.94 -9.02
N VAL A 65 4.58 -3.73 -9.41
CA VAL A 65 3.90 -2.48 -9.10
C VAL A 65 3.19 -2.00 -10.36
N MET A 66 1.86 -2.05 -10.34
CA MET A 66 1.03 -1.61 -11.47
C MET A 66 0.93 -0.07 -11.51
N HIS A 67 0.35 0.48 -12.57
CA HIS A 67 0.23 1.93 -12.78
C HIS A 67 -0.48 2.65 -11.63
N GLU A 68 -1.49 2.03 -11.04
CA GLU A 68 -2.23 2.55 -9.87
C GLU A 68 -1.51 2.32 -8.53
N GLY A 69 -0.54 1.39 -8.49
CA GLY A 69 0.23 1.07 -7.31
C GLY A 69 1.11 2.23 -6.87
N PHE A 70 1.34 2.36 -5.57
CA PHE A 70 2.26 3.34 -5.01
C PHE A 70 3.00 2.78 -3.80
N ILE A 71 4.31 2.89 -3.79
CA ILE A 71 5.16 2.47 -2.66
C ILE A 71 5.96 3.66 -2.15
N ASN A 72 5.68 4.05 -0.91
CA ASN A 72 6.32 5.20 -0.30
C ASN A 72 7.75 4.87 0.16
N PHE A 73 8.54 5.91 0.46
CA PHE A 73 9.85 5.73 1.09
C PHE A 73 9.70 4.95 2.41
N ASN A 74 10.70 4.18 2.79
CA ASN A 74 10.70 3.37 4.01
C ASN A 74 9.52 2.38 4.13
N ALA A 75 8.90 2.04 3.00
CA ALA A 75 7.92 0.98 2.87
C ALA A 75 8.51 -0.16 2.04
N GLY A 76 7.86 -1.31 2.02
CA GLY A 76 8.40 -2.40 1.21
C GLY A 76 7.50 -3.60 1.06
N THR A 77 7.96 -4.49 0.18
CA THR A 77 7.35 -5.78 -0.12
C THR A 77 8.37 -6.88 -0.01
N GLU A 78 7.98 -8.03 0.54
CA GLU A 78 8.84 -9.22 0.60
C GLU A 78 8.97 -9.89 -0.77
N GLY A 79 7.94 -9.82 -1.60
CA GLY A 79 7.79 -10.47 -2.90
C GLY A 79 7.70 -12.01 -2.84
N PRO A 80 7.06 -12.64 -3.84
CA PRO A 80 6.31 -11.98 -4.93
C PRO A 80 5.02 -11.31 -4.44
N ASN A 81 4.65 -10.19 -5.07
CA ASN A 81 3.44 -9.44 -4.73
C ASN A 81 2.87 -8.74 -5.97
N MET A 82 1.54 -8.55 -6.01
CA MET A 82 0.88 -7.67 -6.97
C MET A 82 0.40 -6.40 -6.24
N ILE A 83 0.94 -5.24 -6.59
CA ILE A 83 0.65 -3.96 -5.93
C ILE A 83 -0.07 -3.04 -6.90
N GLU A 84 -1.38 -2.95 -6.77
CA GLU A 84 -2.25 -2.01 -7.47
C GLU A 84 -2.80 -0.93 -6.54
N GLY A 85 -2.48 -1.04 -5.24
CA GLY A 85 -2.89 -0.12 -4.20
C GLY A 85 -1.72 0.69 -3.65
N ARG A 86 -2.01 1.47 -2.61
CA ARG A 86 -1.07 2.38 -1.97
C ARG A 86 -0.47 1.78 -0.70
N ILE A 87 0.86 1.69 -0.65
CA ILE A 87 1.63 1.32 0.54
C ILE A 87 2.22 2.58 1.16
N SER A 88 1.73 2.94 2.36
CA SER A 88 2.20 4.11 3.09
C SER A 88 3.57 3.90 3.72
N SER A 89 4.26 4.99 4.04
CA SER A 89 5.60 4.95 4.67
C SER A 89 5.63 4.07 5.92
N GLY A 90 6.65 3.22 5.99
CA GLY A 90 6.90 2.29 7.10
C GLY A 90 6.08 1.00 7.07
N VAL A 91 5.18 0.82 6.10
CA VAL A 91 4.39 -0.40 5.95
C VAL A 91 5.18 -1.46 5.19
N PHE A 92 5.14 -2.69 5.67
CA PHE A 92 5.74 -3.84 5.00
C PHE A 92 4.68 -4.88 4.66
N VAL A 93 4.78 -5.42 3.44
CA VAL A 93 3.84 -6.40 2.88
C VAL A 93 4.55 -7.74 2.69
N GLY A 94 4.07 -8.78 3.35
CA GLY A 94 4.57 -10.13 3.25
C GLY A 94 4.34 -10.75 1.87
N LYS A 95 5.09 -11.79 1.55
CA LYS A 95 5.07 -12.47 0.25
C LYS A 95 3.69 -13.04 -0.09
N ASP A 96 3.46 -13.24 -1.37
CA ASP A 96 2.23 -13.81 -1.91
C ASP A 96 0.97 -13.02 -1.48
N SER A 97 1.11 -11.72 -1.22
CA SER A 97 0.01 -10.83 -0.84
C SER A 97 -0.27 -9.82 -1.93
N ASP A 98 -1.54 -9.61 -2.23
CA ASP A 98 -1.99 -8.70 -3.29
C ASP A 98 -2.77 -7.52 -2.72
N LEU A 99 -2.45 -6.34 -3.22
CA LEU A 99 -3.15 -5.10 -2.94
C LEU A 99 -3.94 -4.68 -4.19
N GLY A 100 -5.24 -4.92 -4.18
CA GLY A 100 -6.14 -4.60 -5.31
C GLY A 100 -6.18 -3.11 -5.64
N GLY A 101 -6.64 -2.81 -6.85
CA GLY A 101 -6.68 -1.45 -7.39
C GLY A 101 -7.34 -0.43 -6.45
N GLY A 102 -6.65 0.67 -6.17
CA GLY A 102 -7.12 1.72 -5.27
C GLY A 102 -7.16 1.35 -3.80
N SER A 103 -6.70 0.16 -3.40
CA SER A 103 -6.57 -0.18 -1.98
C SER A 103 -5.53 0.69 -1.28
N SER A 104 -5.63 0.83 0.03
CA SER A 104 -4.78 1.75 0.79
C SER A 104 -4.43 1.23 2.18
N THR A 105 -3.17 1.36 2.56
CA THR A 105 -2.74 1.16 3.94
C THR A 105 -2.55 2.51 4.63
N MET A 106 -2.92 2.62 5.90
CA MET A 106 -2.40 3.67 6.78
C MET A 106 -0.94 3.33 7.15
N GLY A 107 -0.13 4.34 7.45
CA GLY A 107 1.27 4.11 7.84
C GLY A 107 1.41 3.61 9.28
N THR A 108 0.45 3.98 10.13
CA THR A 108 0.39 3.60 11.55
C THR A 108 -1.04 3.20 11.92
N LEU A 109 -1.21 2.50 13.03
CA LEU A 109 -2.52 2.21 13.58
C LEU A 109 -3.39 3.47 13.63
N SER A 110 -4.62 3.37 13.13
CA SER A 110 -5.54 4.49 13.15
C SER A 110 -5.88 4.88 14.60
N GLY A 111 -5.91 6.18 14.89
CA GLY A 111 -6.17 6.68 16.24
C GLY A 111 -4.98 7.30 16.97
N GLY A 112 -3.85 7.56 16.25
CA GLY A 112 -2.72 8.33 16.81
C GLY A 112 -1.65 7.50 17.50
N ASN A 113 -1.51 6.23 17.15
CA ASN A 113 -0.45 5.35 17.63
C ASN A 113 0.81 5.42 16.73
N GLU A 114 1.99 5.20 17.30
CA GLU A 114 3.26 5.10 16.58
C GLU A 114 3.50 3.71 15.95
N GLU A 115 2.70 2.72 16.31
CA GLU A 115 2.82 1.35 15.81
C GLU A 115 2.61 1.30 14.31
N LYS A 116 3.59 0.77 13.59
CA LYS A 116 3.54 0.61 12.13
C LYS A 116 2.61 -0.53 11.74
N ILE A 117 1.84 -0.30 10.68
CA ILE A 117 1.01 -1.34 10.08
C ILE A 117 1.89 -2.27 9.26
N SER A 118 1.54 -3.56 9.30
CA SER A 118 2.11 -4.59 8.44
C SER A 118 1.00 -5.46 7.86
N ILE A 119 1.29 -6.05 6.71
CA ILE A 119 0.45 -7.07 6.09
C ILE A 119 1.26 -8.36 6.06
N GLY A 120 0.70 -9.43 6.59
CA GLY A 120 1.30 -10.76 6.57
C GLY A 120 1.37 -11.35 5.16
N GLN A 121 1.64 -12.65 5.09
CA GLN A 121 1.78 -13.40 3.84
C GLN A 121 0.40 -13.90 3.35
N ARG A 122 0.27 -14.10 2.04
CA ARG A 122 -0.94 -14.66 1.40
C ARG A 122 -2.22 -13.88 1.73
N CYS A 123 -2.08 -12.55 1.84
CA CYS A 123 -3.19 -11.65 2.11
C CYS A 123 -3.75 -11.07 0.81
N LEU A 124 -5.03 -10.71 0.85
CA LEU A 124 -5.68 -9.98 -0.23
C LEU A 124 -6.42 -8.76 0.31
N LEU A 125 -6.03 -7.57 -0.13
CA LEU A 125 -6.86 -6.39 -0.03
C LEU A 125 -7.66 -6.25 -1.33
N GLY A 126 -8.98 -6.36 -1.23
CA GLY A 126 -9.86 -6.14 -2.38
C GLY A 126 -9.75 -4.70 -2.93
N ALA A 127 -10.20 -4.49 -4.15
CA ALA A 127 -10.19 -3.17 -4.78
C ALA A 127 -10.86 -2.12 -3.89
N ASN A 128 -10.25 -0.93 -3.75
CA ASN A 128 -10.70 0.16 -2.88
C ASN A 128 -10.86 -0.22 -1.40
N ALA A 129 -10.31 -1.34 -0.96
CA ALA A 129 -10.25 -1.66 0.46
C ALA A 129 -9.18 -0.83 1.16
N GLY A 130 -9.28 -0.69 2.48
CA GLY A 130 -8.27 0.01 3.25
C GLY A 130 -8.09 -0.56 4.65
N ILE A 131 -6.91 -0.38 5.20
CA ILE A 131 -6.58 -0.85 6.55
C ILE A 131 -5.89 0.21 7.38
N GLY A 132 -6.34 0.33 8.63
CA GLY A 132 -5.74 1.08 9.71
C GLY A 132 -5.39 0.20 10.90
N ILE A 133 -5.27 -1.12 10.69
CA ILE A 133 -4.76 -2.15 11.60
C ILE A 133 -3.80 -3.04 10.83
N SER A 134 -2.91 -3.76 11.51
CA SER A 134 -2.09 -4.79 10.88
C SER A 134 -2.92 -6.04 10.54
N LEU A 135 -2.56 -6.72 9.45
CA LEU A 135 -3.08 -8.03 9.10
C LEU A 135 -2.01 -9.09 9.36
N GLY A 136 -2.42 -10.19 9.98
CA GLY A 136 -1.58 -11.40 10.01
C GLY A 136 -1.63 -12.15 8.67
N ASP A 137 -1.15 -13.38 8.64
CA ASP A 137 -1.13 -14.21 7.45
C ASP A 137 -2.54 -14.67 7.04
N ASP A 138 -2.72 -14.95 5.74
CA ASP A 138 -3.93 -15.52 5.17
C ASP A 138 -5.20 -14.68 5.43
N CYS A 139 -5.05 -13.36 5.50
CA CYS A 139 -6.16 -12.43 5.71
C CYS A 139 -6.71 -11.89 4.39
N ILE A 140 -8.01 -11.69 4.34
CA ILE A 140 -8.71 -11.11 3.21
C ILE A 140 -9.57 -9.95 3.69
N VAL A 141 -9.50 -8.83 2.98
CA VAL A 141 -10.40 -7.69 3.16
C VAL A 141 -11.23 -7.50 1.91
N GLU A 142 -12.56 -7.53 2.05
CA GLU A 142 -13.50 -7.35 0.95
C GLU A 142 -13.29 -6.00 0.24
N ALA A 143 -13.55 -5.98 -1.07
CA ALA A 143 -13.49 -4.76 -1.87
C ALA A 143 -14.39 -3.65 -1.28
N GLY A 144 -13.88 -2.42 -1.26
CA GLY A 144 -14.59 -1.25 -0.75
C GLY A 144 -14.72 -1.17 0.78
N LEU A 145 -14.15 -2.12 1.53
CA LEU A 145 -14.20 -2.11 2.99
C LEU A 145 -12.95 -1.42 3.57
N TYR A 146 -13.15 -0.35 4.34
CA TYR A 146 -12.07 0.32 5.05
C TYR A 146 -12.14 0.02 6.56
N ILE A 147 -11.10 -0.62 7.10
CA ILE A 147 -11.05 -1.06 8.51
C ILE A 147 -10.16 -0.10 9.31
N THR A 148 -10.75 0.58 10.30
CA THR A 148 -10.02 1.42 11.25
C THR A 148 -10.01 0.79 12.64
N SER A 149 -9.02 1.11 13.47
CA SER A 149 -8.80 0.48 14.78
C SER A 149 -10.02 0.53 15.72
N GLY A 150 -10.78 1.62 15.67
CA GLY A 150 -11.98 1.82 16.51
C GLY A 150 -13.26 1.18 15.97
N MET A 151 -13.24 0.63 14.76
CA MET A 151 -14.41 0.04 14.12
C MET A 151 -14.90 -1.18 14.92
N LYS A 152 -16.23 -1.27 15.08
CA LYS A 152 -16.87 -2.46 15.68
C LYS A 152 -17.06 -3.53 14.61
N ILE A 153 -16.56 -4.72 14.89
CA ILE A 153 -16.62 -5.89 14.00
C ILE A 153 -17.37 -7.01 14.70
N THR A 154 -18.33 -7.60 14.02
CA THR A 154 -19.06 -8.78 14.50
C THR A 154 -18.29 -10.04 14.11
N LEU A 155 -17.85 -10.80 15.09
CA LEU A 155 -17.29 -12.14 14.89
C LEU A 155 -18.44 -13.12 14.64
N VAL A 156 -18.56 -13.62 13.42
CA VAL A 156 -19.73 -14.44 13.00
C VAL A 156 -19.77 -15.77 13.75
N GLU A 157 -18.65 -16.38 14.04
CA GLU A 157 -18.55 -17.71 14.67
C GLU A 157 -18.80 -17.63 16.20
N GLU A 158 -18.51 -16.49 16.83
CA GLU A 158 -18.63 -16.30 18.28
C GLU A 158 -19.85 -15.45 18.65
N GLU A 159 -20.56 -14.89 17.68
CA GLU A 159 -21.66 -13.94 17.85
C GLU A 159 -21.30 -12.73 18.75
N LYS A 160 -20.02 -12.37 18.75
CA LYS A 160 -19.44 -11.33 19.61
C LYS A 160 -19.06 -10.10 18.79
N ILE A 161 -19.22 -8.92 19.39
CA ILE A 161 -18.75 -7.66 18.82
C ILE A 161 -17.44 -7.27 19.52
N VAL A 162 -16.39 -7.03 18.70
CA VAL A 162 -15.07 -6.59 19.15
C VAL A 162 -14.66 -5.31 18.42
N LYS A 163 -13.65 -4.61 18.91
CA LYS A 163 -13.01 -3.53 18.14
C LYS A 163 -12.00 -4.13 17.17
N ALA A 164 -11.84 -3.52 15.99
CA ALA A 164 -10.87 -3.98 14.98
C ALA A 164 -9.44 -4.08 15.51
N ILE A 165 -9.05 -3.19 16.43
CA ILE A 165 -7.73 -3.24 17.08
C ILE A 165 -7.44 -4.57 17.79
N GLU A 166 -8.47 -5.24 18.33
CA GLU A 166 -8.34 -6.53 19.00
C GLU A 166 -8.01 -7.67 18.02
N LEU A 167 -8.23 -7.42 16.72
CA LEU A 167 -7.94 -8.35 15.62
C LEU A 167 -6.62 -8.01 14.90
N SER A 168 -5.96 -6.92 15.27
CA SER A 168 -4.71 -6.49 14.63
C SER A 168 -3.65 -7.58 14.74
N GLY A 169 -3.02 -7.92 13.59
CA GLY A 169 -1.97 -8.94 13.49
C GLY A 169 -2.44 -10.40 13.60
N LYS A 170 -3.74 -10.67 13.76
CA LYS A 170 -4.26 -12.04 13.79
C LYS A 170 -4.35 -12.62 12.39
N ASN A 171 -4.09 -13.93 12.29
CA ASN A 171 -4.06 -14.68 11.04
C ASN A 171 -5.44 -15.24 10.66
N ASN A 172 -5.59 -15.61 9.39
CA ASN A 172 -6.73 -16.36 8.87
C ASN A 172 -8.10 -15.68 9.07
N ILE A 173 -8.17 -14.37 8.80
CA ILE A 173 -9.42 -13.63 8.96
C ILE A 173 -9.91 -13.11 7.61
N LEU A 174 -11.18 -13.38 7.32
CA LEU A 174 -11.93 -12.72 6.24
C LEU A 174 -12.80 -11.60 6.83
N TYR A 175 -12.48 -10.36 6.47
CA TYR A 175 -13.27 -9.17 6.79
C TYR A 175 -14.21 -8.84 5.65
N PHE A 176 -15.49 -8.67 5.95
CA PHE A 176 -16.51 -8.38 4.96
C PHE A 176 -17.65 -7.56 5.54
N ARG A 177 -18.47 -6.98 4.66
CA ARG A 177 -19.70 -6.30 5.03
C ARG A 177 -20.90 -7.22 4.76
N ASP A 178 -21.71 -7.44 5.75
CA ASP A 178 -22.99 -8.10 5.57
C ASP A 178 -23.92 -7.21 4.74
N SER A 179 -24.27 -7.66 3.54
CA SER A 179 -25.07 -6.91 2.59
C SER A 179 -26.52 -6.67 3.04
N MET A 180 -27.05 -7.48 3.97
CA MET A 180 -28.40 -7.33 4.49
C MET A 180 -28.48 -6.28 5.61
N THR A 181 -27.48 -6.28 6.49
CA THR A 181 -27.49 -5.43 7.70
C THR A 181 -26.54 -4.24 7.61
N GLY A 182 -25.62 -4.27 6.66
CA GLY A 182 -24.52 -3.28 6.53
C GLY A 182 -23.45 -3.40 7.61
N LYS A 183 -23.56 -4.38 8.53
CA LYS A 183 -22.57 -4.58 9.59
C LYS A 183 -21.25 -5.07 9.04
N VAL A 184 -20.15 -4.61 9.61
CA VAL A 184 -18.83 -5.16 9.32
C VAL A 184 -18.65 -6.43 10.16
N CYS A 185 -18.28 -7.50 9.49
CA CYS A 185 -18.14 -8.83 10.04
C CYS A 185 -16.75 -9.38 9.81
N ALA A 186 -16.35 -10.29 10.67
CA ALA A 186 -15.14 -11.10 10.49
C ALA A 186 -15.46 -12.57 10.76
N LYS A 187 -14.86 -13.45 9.97
CA LYS A 187 -14.93 -14.89 10.15
C LYS A 187 -13.59 -15.54 9.80
N SER A 188 -13.41 -16.79 10.24
CA SER A 188 -12.23 -17.55 9.89
C SER A 188 -12.14 -17.76 8.37
N ASN A 189 -10.99 -17.47 7.78
CA ASN A 189 -10.69 -17.75 6.39
C ASN A 189 -10.26 -19.21 6.24
N LYS A 190 -11.23 -20.11 6.07
CA LYS A 190 -11.00 -21.57 5.93
C LYS A 190 -10.58 -22.01 4.52
N LYS A 191 -10.59 -21.09 3.55
CA LYS A 191 -10.22 -21.37 2.16
C LYS A 191 -8.84 -20.80 1.89
N ASN A 192 -7.88 -21.67 1.55
CA ASN A 192 -6.63 -21.23 0.93
C ASN A 192 -6.98 -20.55 -0.41
N PHE A 193 -7.00 -19.25 -0.42
CA PHE A 193 -7.15 -18.47 -1.64
C PHE A 193 -5.88 -18.65 -2.46
N LYS A 194 -5.99 -19.26 -3.64
CA LYS A 194 -4.88 -19.32 -4.59
C LYS A 194 -4.93 -18.09 -5.45
N LEU A 195 -3.96 -17.23 -5.32
CA LEU A 195 -3.73 -16.10 -6.23
C LEU A 195 -3.61 -16.63 -7.67
N ASN A 196 -4.03 -15.82 -8.62
CA ASN A 196 -3.96 -16.20 -10.03
C ASN A 196 -2.51 -16.26 -10.49
N LYS A 197 -1.95 -17.48 -10.57
CA LYS A 197 -0.57 -17.71 -10.98
C LYS A 197 -0.20 -17.03 -12.29
N THR A 198 -1.12 -16.98 -13.25
CA THR A 198 -0.87 -16.37 -14.56
C THR A 198 -0.50 -14.89 -14.49
N LEU A 199 -0.97 -14.17 -13.47
CA LEU A 199 -0.60 -12.75 -13.27
C LEU A 199 0.78 -12.58 -12.65
N HIS A 200 1.27 -13.61 -11.94
CA HIS A 200 2.58 -13.60 -11.27
C HIS A 200 3.69 -14.25 -12.10
N ASP A 201 3.35 -15.13 -13.07
CA ASP A 201 4.32 -15.90 -13.85
C ASP A 201 5.00 -15.11 -15.00
N ASN A 202 4.68 -13.83 -15.19
CA ASN A 202 5.19 -13.00 -16.30
C ASN A 202 6.30 -12.02 -15.87
N ASN A 203 7.13 -12.37 -14.93
CA ASN A 203 8.32 -11.59 -14.55
C ASN A 203 9.58 -12.08 -15.25
#